data_b346ee7eda5edcaef920be35216ecb0f
#
_entry.id   b346ee7eda5edcaef920be35216ecb0f
#
_cell.length_a   1.000
_cell.length_b   1.000
_cell.length_c   1.000
_cell.angle_alpha   90.00
_cell.angle_beta   90.00
_cell.angle_gamma   90.00
#
_symmetry.space_group_name_H-M   'P 1'
#
loop_
_entity.id
_entity.type
_entity.pdbx_description
1 polymer ?
#
loop_
_entity_poly.entity_id
_entity_poly.type
_entity_poly.pdbx_seq_one_letter_code
_entity_poly.pdbx_strand_id
1 'polypeptide(L)'
;MRTRYTLFKSETEPIVIVMAILLVTGPINVFSSSYVLAAMNFENPYYFLQRHLQWLLLGTIACWLCRRINYQRLRGLMFIGLGINLFLLVAVLFVGTTINGAQRWIALGPLSFQPAEFAKLMGVLMGSFSISAVLAKERFRMDRDWPRVAIPFGAILLMAFLVYR
;
A
#
# COMPACT_ATOMS: atom_id res chain seq x y z
N MET A 1 -22.89 5.13 34.21
CA MET A 1 -21.81 4.14 34.12
C MET A 1 -21.97 3.37 32.81
N ARG A 2 -21.20 3.70 31.76
CA ARG A 2 -21.12 2.90 30.53
C ARG A 2 -20.02 1.88 30.71
N THR A 3 -20.39 0.64 30.99
CA THR A 3 -19.48 -0.52 30.91
C THR A 3 -19.06 -0.66 29.45
N ARG A 4 -17.89 -0.12 29.10
CA ARG A 4 -17.24 -0.47 27.85
C ARG A 4 -16.72 -1.90 28.00
N TYR A 5 -17.42 -2.85 27.45
CA TYR A 5 -16.85 -4.17 27.20
C TYR A 5 -15.80 -4.00 26.10
N THR A 6 -14.57 -3.69 26.50
CA THR A 6 -13.45 -3.71 25.56
C THR A 6 -13.02 -5.16 25.40
N LEU A 7 -13.49 -5.81 24.32
CA LEU A 7 -13.04 -7.15 23.93
C LEU A 7 -11.52 -7.21 23.69
N PHE A 8 -10.89 -6.05 23.54
CA PHE A 8 -9.47 -5.90 23.23
C PHE A 8 -8.79 -5.03 24.29
N LYS A 9 -7.58 -5.44 24.71
CA LYS A 9 -6.75 -4.70 25.68
C LYS A 9 -6.11 -3.45 25.08
N SER A 10 -5.91 -3.42 23.75
CA SER A 10 -5.35 -2.29 23.03
C SER A 10 -6.05 -2.08 21.68
N GLU A 11 -6.02 -0.87 21.15
CA GLU A 11 -6.61 -0.52 19.86
C GLU A 11 -5.91 -1.21 18.68
N THR A 12 -4.71 -1.73 18.89
CA THR A 12 -3.90 -2.41 17.86
C THR A 12 -4.23 -3.91 17.76
N GLU A 13 -4.78 -4.53 18.79
CA GLU A 13 -5.09 -5.97 18.79
C GLU A 13 -6.02 -6.40 17.65
N PRO A 14 -7.14 -5.71 17.37
CA PRO A 14 -8.03 -6.11 16.28
C PRO A 14 -7.34 -6.03 14.92
N ILE A 15 -6.46 -5.06 14.71
CA ILE A 15 -5.70 -4.92 13.47
C ILE A 15 -4.75 -6.11 13.29
N VAL A 16 -4.03 -6.49 14.35
CA VAL A 16 -3.10 -7.62 14.31
C VAL A 16 -3.84 -8.94 14.06
N ILE A 17 -5.02 -9.14 14.67
CA ILE A 17 -5.85 -10.33 14.46
C ILE A 17 -6.31 -10.42 13.01
N VAL A 18 -6.84 -9.33 12.44
CA VAL A 18 -7.28 -9.30 11.06
C VAL A 18 -6.10 -9.55 10.11
N MET A 19 -4.95 -8.94 10.36
CA MET A 19 -3.72 -9.21 9.60
C MET A 19 -3.31 -10.68 9.66
N ALA A 20 -3.34 -11.30 10.85
CA ALA A 20 -3.01 -12.71 11.01
C ALA A 20 -3.97 -13.62 10.22
N ILE A 21 -5.27 -13.35 10.27
CA ILE A 21 -6.26 -14.08 9.47
C ILE A 21 -5.98 -13.95 7.97
N LEU A 22 -5.69 -12.74 7.49
CA LEU A 22 -5.39 -12.50 6.07
C LEU A 22 -4.08 -13.17 5.63
N LEU A 23 -3.06 -13.20 6.51
CA LEU A 23 -1.79 -13.87 6.26
C LEU A 23 -1.95 -15.40 6.11
N VAL A 24 -2.91 -15.99 6.79
CA VAL A 24 -3.20 -17.43 6.70
C VAL A 24 -4.11 -17.74 5.51
N THR A 25 -5.18 -16.95 5.33
CA THR A 25 -6.18 -17.20 4.27
C THR A 25 -5.65 -16.87 2.87
N GLY A 26 -4.74 -15.88 2.76
CA GLY A 26 -4.14 -15.47 1.49
C GLY A 26 -3.44 -16.62 0.74
N PRO A 27 -2.46 -17.32 1.34
CA PRO A 27 -1.80 -18.47 0.72
C PRO A 27 -2.75 -19.61 0.33
N ILE A 28 -3.76 -19.87 1.16
CA ILE A 28 -4.78 -20.90 0.87
C ILE A 28 -5.56 -20.54 -0.41
N ASN A 29 -6.00 -19.28 -0.50
CA ASN A 29 -6.72 -18.79 -1.68
C ASN A 29 -5.85 -18.82 -2.95
N VAL A 30 -4.60 -18.37 -2.85
CA VAL A 30 -3.65 -18.41 -3.97
C VAL A 30 -3.43 -19.85 -4.43
N PHE A 31 -3.21 -20.79 -3.52
CA PHE A 31 -3.02 -22.19 -3.86
C PHE A 31 -4.26 -22.77 -4.53
N SER A 32 -5.45 -22.57 -3.95
CA SER A 32 -6.71 -23.09 -4.47
C SER A 32 -7.03 -22.58 -5.89
N SER A 33 -6.81 -21.28 -6.13
CA SER A 33 -7.15 -20.66 -7.43
C SER A 33 -6.11 -20.92 -8.52
N SER A 34 -4.83 -21.15 -8.17
CA SER A 34 -3.75 -21.24 -9.15
C SER A 34 -3.21 -22.65 -9.37
N TYR A 35 -3.67 -23.65 -8.62
CA TYR A 35 -3.16 -25.02 -8.67
C TYR A 35 -3.17 -25.62 -10.09
N VAL A 36 -4.33 -25.59 -10.76
CA VAL A 36 -4.48 -26.15 -12.11
C VAL A 36 -3.66 -25.36 -13.13
N LEU A 37 -3.71 -24.04 -13.05
CA LEU A 37 -2.98 -23.15 -13.95
C LEU A 37 -1.46 -23.32 -13.82
N ALA A 38 -0.97 -23.52 -12.59
CA ALA A 38 0.44 -23.75 -12.29
C ALA A 38 0.91 -25.11 -12.84
N ALA A 39 0.11 -26.14 -12.65
CA ALA A 39 0.41 -27.48 -13.17
C ALA A 39 0.49 -27.50 -14.71
N MET A 40 -0.42 -26.80 -15.40
CA MET A 40 -0.45 -26.77 -16.86
C MET A 40 0.67 -25.94 -17.47
N ASN A 41 1.04 -24.80 -16.87
CA ASN A 41 1.98 -23.84 -17.48
C ASN A 41 3.43 -24.00 -16.99
N PHE A 42 3.64 -24.54 -15.78
CA PHE A 42 4.96 -24.60 -15.14
C PHE A 42 5.39 -25.99 -14.68
N GLU A 43 4.59 -27.03 -14.98
CA GLU A 43 4.83 -28.42 -14.53
C GLU A 43 5.01 -28.55 -13.00
N ASN A 44 4.71 -27.48 -12.24
CA ASN A 44 4.83 -27.42 -10.79
C ASN A 44 3.58 -26.76 -10.19
N PRO A 45 2.68 -27.55 -9.57
CA PRO A 45 1.44 -27.03 -8.98
C PRO A 45 1.66 -25.98 -7.88
N TYR A 46 2.85 -25.98 -7.25
CA TYR A 46 3.19 -25.09 -6.14
C TYR A 46 3.91 -23.80 -6.57
N TYR A 47 4.13 -23.59 -7.88
CA TYR A 47 4.90 -22.45 -8.38
C TYR A 47 4.40 -21.09 -7.85
N PHE A 48 3.12 -20.81 -7.98
CA PHE A 48 2.55 -19.54 -7.50
C PHE A 48 2.52 -19.45 -5.97
N LEU A 49 2.26 -20.55 -5.27
CA LEU A 49 2.29 -20.61 -3.83
C LEU A 49 3.70 -20.28 -3.28
N GLN A 50 4.74 -20.90 -3.82
CA GLN A 50 6.13 -20.65 -3.41
C GLN A 50 6.49 -19.18 -3.61
N ARG A 51 6.16 -18.61 -4.76
CA ARG A 51 6.40 -17.20 -5.05
C ARG A 51 5.61 -16.28 -4.12
N HIS A 52 4.37 -16.62 -3.82
CA HIS A 52 3.55 -15.87 -2.85
C HIS A 52 4.15 -15.91 -1.44
N LEU A 53 4.59 -17.09 -0.97
CA LEU A 53 5.22 -17.23 0.34
C LEU A 53 6.54 -16.46 0.45
N GLN A 54 7.34 -16.40 -0.62
CA GLN A 54 8.56 -15.58 -0.66
C GLN A 54 8.25 -14.09 -0.47
N TRP A 55 7.26 -13.56 -1.21
CA TRP A 55 6.83 -12.17 -1.08
C TRP A 55 6.19 -11.88 0.28
N LEU A 56 5.44 -12.81 0.82
CA LEU A 56 4.85 -12.70 2.14
C LEU A 56 5.92 -12.66 3.24
N LEU A 57 6.96 -13.47 3.14
CA LEU A 57 8.10 -13.44 4.06
C LEU A 57 8.83 -12.09 3.97
N LEU A 58 9.14 -11.62 2.75
CA LEU A 58 9.77 -10.32 2.54
C LEU A 58 8.91 -9.17 3.09
N GLY A 59 7.60 -9.21 2.86
CA GLY A 59 6.65 -8.22 3.39
C GLY A 59 6.60 -8.22 4.91
N THR A 60 6.64 -9.39 5.53
CA THR A 60 6.66 -9.54 7.00
C THR A 60 7.94 -8.97 7.59
N ILE A 61 9.09 -9.26 6.98
CA ILE A 61 10.39 -8.69 7.38
C ILE A 61 10.38 -7.18 7.23
N ALA A 62 9.89 -6.66 6.09
CA ALA A 62 9.76 -5.22 5.86
C ALA A 62 8.86 -4.55 6.90
N CYS A 63 7.72 -5.14 7.22
CA CYS A 63 6.81 -4.67 8.26
C CYS A 63 7.51 -4.61 9.64
N TRP A 64 8.25 -5.65 9.99
CA TRP A 64 9.00 -5.69 11.25
C TRP A 64 10.11 -4.63 11.30
N LEU A 65 10.82 -4.38 10.20
CA LEU A 65 11.81 -3.30 10.09
C LEU A 65 11.15 -1.92 10.20
N CYS A 66 10.02 -1.70 9.49
CA CYS A 66 9.28 -0.43 9.54
C CYS A 66 8.77 -0.09 10.94
N ARG A 67 8.41 -1.09 11.76
CA ARG A 67 8.04 -0.88 13.16
C ARG A 67 9.12 -0.16 13.98
N ARG A 68 10.40 -0.28 13.60
CA ARG A 68 11.53 0.35 14.28
C ARG A 68 11.82 1.78 13.81
N ILE A 69 11.19 2.20 12.71
CA ILE A 69 11.38 3.53 12.15
C ILE A 69 10.49 4.52 12.90
N ASN A 70 11.10 5.62 13.36
CA ASN A 70 10.33 6.70 13.95
C ASN A 70 9.45 7.37 12.86
N TYR A 71 8.13 7.38 13.07
CA TYR A 71 7.15 7.95 12.14
C TYR A 71 7.39 9.43 11.82
N GLN A 72 8.03 10.17 12.71
CA GLN A 72 8.40 11.58 12.47
C GLN A 72 9.39 11.74 11.32
N ARG A 73 10.33 10.77 11.17
CA ARG A 73 11.25 10.74 10.01
C ARG A 73 10.52 10.39 8.71
N LEU A 74 9.49 9.56 8.81
CA LEU A 74 8.64 9.20 7.67
C LEU A 74 7.97 10.42 7.03
N ARG A 75 7.66 11.46 7.83
CA ARG A 75 7.06 12.70 7.35
C ARG A 75 7.90 13.42 6.30
N GLY A 76 9.22 13.48 6.49
CA GLY A 76 10.14 14.06 5.50
C GLY A 76 10.27 13.21 4.24
N LEU A 77 10.39 11.89 4.43
CA LEU A 77 10.50 10.92 3.34
C LEU A 77 9.20 10.80 2.52
N MET A 78 8.07 11.12 3.09
CA MET A 78 6.76 11.04 2.42
C MET A 78 6.68 11.95 1.18
N PHE A 79 7.17 13.19 1.27
CA PHE A 79 7.16 14.12 0.13
C PHE A 79 8.12 13.66 -0.98
N ILE A 80 9.26 13.09 -0.61
CA ILE A 80 10.21 12.49 -1.56
C ILE A 80 9.56 11.26 -2.21
N GLY A 81 8.96 10.39 -1.40
CA GLY A 81 8.23 9.22 -1.89
C GLY A 81 7.08 9.57 -2.83
N LEU A 82 6.34 10.63 -2.53
CA LEU A 82 5.29 11.16 -3.40
C LEU A 82 5.86 11.61 -4.76
N GLY A 83 6.95 12.38 -4.75
CA GLY A 83 7.62 12.83 -5.98
C GLY A 83 8.09 11.66 -6.85
N ILE A 84 8.74 10.67 -6.22
CA ILE A 84 9.17 9.44 -6.90
C ILE A 84 7.95 8.69 -7.46
N ASN A 85 6.90 8.55 -6.69
CA ASN A 85 5.70 7.83 -7.12
C ASN A 85 5.01 8.52 -8.30
N LEU A 86 4.86 9.84 -8.26
CA LEU A 86 4.30 10.60 -9.39
C LEU A 86 5.16 10.45 -10.64
N PHE A 87 6.48 10.51 -10.49
CA PHE A 87 7.41 10.26 -11.60
C PHE A 87 7.23 8.84 -12.18
N LEU A 88 7.13 7.82 -11.33
CA LEU A 88 6.94 6.43 -11.76
C LEU A 88 5.57 6.22 -12.43
N LEU A 89 4.50 6.87 -11.94
CA LEU A 89 3.18 6.82 -12.56
C LEU A 89 3.18 7.48 -13.96
N VAL A 90 3.90 8.57 -14.13
CA VAL A 90 4.07 9.18 -15.46
C VAL A 90 4.96 8.32 -16.34
N ALA A 91 6.07 7.81 -15.83
CA ALA A 91 6.99 6.96 -16.57
C ALA A 91 6.32 5.68 -17.10
N VAL A 92 5.44 5.05 -16.30
CA VAL A 92 4.74 3.82 -16.71
C VAL A 92 3.85 4.04 -17.94
N LEU A 93 3.34 5.25 -18.16
CA LEU A 93 2.54 5.58 -19.34
C LEU A 93 3.36 5.54 -20.64
N PHE A 94 4.70 5.72 -20.56
CA PHE A 94 5.60 5.72 -21.71
C PHE A 94 6.38 4.42 -21.87
N VAL A 95 6.79 3.80 -20.76
CA VAL A 95 7.72 2.65 -20.75
C VAL A 95 7.07 1.38 -20.20
N GLY A 96 5.82 1.46 -19.75
CA GLY A 96 5.13 0.34 -19.11
C GLY A 96 4.84 -0.80 -20.08
N THR A 97 4.85 -2.02 -19.57
CA THR A 97 4.39 -3.22 -20.29
C THR A 97 2.89 -3.39 -20.13
N THR A 98 2.24 -3.78 -21.23
CA THR A 98 0.80 -4.03 -21.27
C THR A 98 0.52 -5.44 -20.77
N ILE A 99 -0.18 -5.56 -19.66
CA ILE A 99 -0.68 -6.83 -19.14
C ILE A 99 -2.20 -6.74 -19.02
N ASN A 100 -2.91 -7.70 -19.59
CA ASN A 100 -4.38 -7.71 -19.63
C ASN A 100 -5.01 -6.42 -20.22
N GLY A 101 -4.39 -5.84 -21.25
CA GLY A 101 -4.92 -4.67 -21.95
C GLY A 101 -4.64 -3.33 -21.26
N ALA A 102 -3.93 -3.30 -20.13
CA ALA A 102 -3.57 -2.06 -19.43
C ALA A 102 -2.07 -1.94 -19.25
N GLN A 103 -1.53 -0.77 -19.60
CA GLN A 103 -0.11 -0.43 -19.48
C GLN A 103 0.19 0.11 -18.08
N ARG A 104 0.38 -0.79 -17.11
CA ARG A 104 0.48 -0.43 -15.67
C ARG A 104 1.67 -1.04 -14.97
N TRP A 105 2.51 -1.80 -15.67
CA TRP A 105 3.62 -2.54 -15.09
C TRP A 105 4.95 -2.07 -15.65
N ILE A 106 5.95 -1.96 -14.79
CA ILE A 106 7.35 -1.76 -15.19
C ILE A 106 8.06 -3.09 -15.00
N ALA A 107 8.53 -3.67 -16.10
CA ALA A 107 9.32 -4.90 -16.08
C ALA A 107 10.78 -4.56 -15.77
N LEU A 108 11.31 -5.12 -14.67
CA LEU A 108 12.70 -5.00 -14.26
C LEU A 108 13.34 -6.40 -14.28
N GLY A 109 13.53 -6.94 -15.48
CA GLY A 109 13.99 -8.31 -15.66
C GLY A 109 12.97 -9.34 -15.14
N PRO A 110 13.33 -10.23 -14.20
CA PRO A 110 12.42 -11.23 -13.64
C PRO A 110 11.38 -10.65 -12.66
N LEU A 111 11.56 -9.38 -12.29
CA LEU A 111 10.68 -8.67 -11.37
C LEU A 111 9.77 -7.73 -12.15
N SER A 112 8.51 -7.70 -11.81
CA SER A 112 7.55 -6.72 -12.30
C SER A 112 7.10 -5.83 -11.14
N PHE A 113 7.16 -4.52 -11.34
CA PHE A 113 6.75 -3.52 -10.35
C PHE A 113 5.57 -2.72 -10.88
N GLN A 114 4.54 -2.56 -10.05
CA GLN A 114 3.37 -1.77 -10.38
C GLN A 114 3.38 -0.48 -9.55
N PRO A 115 3.63 0.71 -10.15
CA PRO A 115 3.65 1.98 -9.44
C PRO A 115 2.33 2.32 -8.72
N ALA A 116 1.21 1.80 -9.22
CA ALA A 116 -0.11 1.98 -8.61
C ALA A 116 -0.20 1.37 -7.19
N GLU A 117 0.52 0.28 -6.89
CA GLU A 117 0.57 -0.31 -5.55
C GLU A 117 1.28 0.64 -4.57
N PHE A 118 2.37 1.27 -5.03
CA PHE A 118 3.07 2.27 -4.24
C PHE A 118 2.23 3.54 -4.05
N ALA A 119 1.42 3.92 -5.04
CA ALA A 119 0.49 5.04 -4.94
C ALA A 119 -0.56 4.86 -3.83
N LYS A 120 -1.05 3.64 -3.62
CA LYS A 120 -1.96 3.34 -2.51
C LYS A 120 -1.32 3.61 -1.15
N LEU A 121 -0.07 3.17 -0.97
CA LEU A 121 0.68 3.43 0.26
C LEU A 121 0.88 4.94 0.48
N MET A 122 1.28 5.67 -0.57
CA MET A 122 1.44 7.12 -0.50
C MET A 122 0.11 7.82 -0.17
N GLY A 123 -1.00 7.36 -0.74
CA GLY A 123 -2.35 7.87 -0.45
C GLY A 123 -2.72 7.74 1.03
N VAL A 124 -2.45 6.59 1.64
CA VAL A 124 -2.70 6.37 3.08
C VAL A 124 -1.82 7.28 3.94
N LEU A 125 -0.54 7.41 3.62
CA LEU A 125 0.38 8.27 4.35
C LEU A 125 -0.01 9.75 4.24
N MET A 126 -0.35 10.21 3.04
CA MET A 126 -0.79 11.60 2.80
C MET A 126 -2.12 11.90 3.49
N GLY A 127 -3.08 10.98 3.44
CA GLY A 127 -4.37 11.10 4.14
C GLY A 127 -4.18 11.21 5.65
N SER A 128 -3.37 10.32 6.23
CA SER A 128 -3.03 10.32 7.66
C SER A 128 -2.34 11.62 8.08
N PHE A 129 -1.42 12.12 7.26
CA PHE A 129 -0.74 13.38 7.50
C PHE A 129 -1.72 14.57 7.49
N SER A 130 -2.63 14.62 6.52
CA SER A 130 -3.63 15.68 6.40
C SER A 130 -4.55 15.71 7.61
N ILE A 131 -5.08 14.56 8.02
CA ILE A 131 -5.95 14.42 9.18
C ILE A 131 -5.20 14.82 10.46
N SER A 132 -3.98 14.33 10.64
CA SER A 132 -3.15 14.70 11.80
C SER A 132 -2.86 16.19 11.86
N ALA A 133 -2.61 16.83 10.72
CA ALA A 133 -2.36 18.27 10.66
C ALA A 133 -3.59 19.12 11.03
N VAL A 134 -4.80 18.60 10.75
CA VAL A 134 -6.06 19.23 11.16
C VAL A 134 -6.33 19.04 12.65
N LEU A 135 -6.18 17.79 13.14
CA LEU A 135 -6.47 17.45 14.52
C LEU A 135 -5.47 18.06 15.53
N ALA A 136 -4.23 18.28 15.10
CA ALA A 136 -3.19 18.89 15.96
C ALA A 136 -3.40 20.39 16.25
N LYS A 137 -4.37 21.03 15.59
CA LYS A 137 -4.67 22.44 15.81
C LYS A 137 -5.92 22.63 16.65
N GLU A 138 -5.80 23.34 17.78
CA GLU A 138 -6.94 23.74 18.61
C GLU A 138 -7.95 24.66 17.88
N ARG A 139 -7.47 25.44 16.88
CA ARG A 139 -8.29 26.28 15.99
C ARG A 139 -7.83 26.10 14.55
N PHE A 140 -8.50 25.24 13.80
CA PHE A 140 -8.34 25.16 12.36
C PHE A 140 -9.05 26.34 11.67
N ARG A 141 -8.29 27.14 10.91
CA ARG A 141 -8.83 28.27 10.13
C ARG A 141 -8.76 27.94 8.65
N MET A 142 -9.92 27.76 8.04
CA MET A 142 -10.06 27.41 6.62
C MET A 142 -9.31 28.36 5.68
N ASP A 143 -9.36 29.67 5.97
CA ASP A 143 -8.75 30.72 5.16
C ASP A 143 -7.22 30.65 5.08
N ARG A 144 -6.53 30.10 6.11
CA ARG A 144 -5.06 30.03 6.17
C ARG A 144 -4.51 28.62 6.10
N ASP A 145 -5.25 27.63 6.59
CA ASP A 145 -4.76 26.27 6.77
C ASP A 145 -5.23 25.31 5.67
N TRP A 146 -6.10 25.78 4.76
CA TRP A 146 -6.61 24.97 3.64
C TRP A 146 -5.53 24.32 2.76
N PRO A 147 -4.35 24.92 2.48
CA PRO A 147 -3.36 24.25 1.64
C PRO A 147 -2.80 22.97 2.27
N ARG A 148 -2.80 22.87 3.61
CA ARG A 148 -2.34 21.67 4.33
C ARG A 148 -3.22 20.45 4.10
N VAL A 149 -4.47 20.67 3.73
CA VAL A 149 -5.44 19.63 3.38
C VAL A 149 -5.53 19.50 1.86
N ALA A 150 -5.63 20.61 1.15
CA ALA A 150 -5.85 20.62 -0.29
C ALA A 150 -4.67 20.04 -1.08
N ILE A 151 -3.42 20.33 -0.67
CA ILE A 151 -2.24 19.82 -1.39
C ILE A 151 -2.16 18.28 -1.32
N PRO A 152 -2.24 17.63 -0.14
CA PRO A 152 -2.27 16.17 -0.07
C PRO A 152 -3.49 15.57 -0.79
N PHE A 153 -4.65 16.19 -0.65
CA PHE A 153 -5.87 15.70 -1.32
C PHE A 153 -5.77 15.81 -2.84
N GLY A 154 -5.23 16.93 -3.34
CA GLY A 154 -4.95 17.11 -4.77
C GLY A 154 -3.93 16.10 -5.30
N ALA A 155 -2.89 15.80 -4.52
CA ALA A 155 -1.92 14.76 -4.86
C ALA A 155 -2.56 13.37 -4.94
N ILE A 156 -3.45 13.02 -4.00
CA ILE A 156 -4.19 11.75 -4.02
C ILE A 156 -5.10 11.67 -5.25
N LEU A 157 -5.82 12.74 -5.57
CA LEU A 157 -6.68 12.79 -6.76
C LEU A 157 -5.87 12.67 -8.05
N LEU A 158 -4.72 13.34 -8.13
CA LEU A 158 -3.82 13.23 -9.28
C LEU A 158 -3.29 11.81 -9.44
N MET A 159 -2.85 11.17 -8.35
CA MET A 159 -2.43 9.77 -8.37
C MET A 159 -3.56 8.84 -8.82
N ALA A 160 -4.77 9.03 -8.30
CA ALA A 160 -5.93 8.25 -8.68
C ALA A 160 -6.26 8.40 -10.17
N PHE A 161 -6.18 9.61 -10.70
CA PHE A 161 -6.37 9.89 -12.12
C PHE A 161 -5.31 9.18 -12.99
N LEU A 162 -4.03 9.27 -12.61
CA LEU A 162 -2.94 8.62 -13.34
C LEU A 162 -3.03 7.09 -13.29
N VAL A 163 -3.53 6.53 -12.20
CA VAL A 163 -3.74 5.07 -12.06
C VAL A 163 -4.92 4.59 -12.90
N TYR A 164 -5.96 5.43 -13.05
CA TYR A 164 -7.15 5.09 -13.84
C TYR A 164 -6.86 5.06 -15.35
N ARG A 165 -6.00 5.95 -15.83
CA ARG A 165 -5.69 6.09 -17.26
C ARG A 165 -4.80 4.96 -17.78
#